data_e0766bfae11dd048b173f1d1d7e71b71
#
_entry.id   e0766bfae11dd048b173f1d1d7e71b71
#
_cell.length_a   1.000
_cell.length_b   1.000
_cell.length_c   1.000
_cell.angle_alpha   90.00
_cell.angle_beta   90.00
_cell.angle_gamma   90.00
#
_symmetry.space_group_name_H-M   'P 1'
#
loop_
_entity.id
_entity.type
_entity.pdbx_description
1 polymer ?
#
loop_
_entity_poly.entity_id
_entity_poly.type
_entity_poly.pdbx_seq_one_letter_code
_entity_poly.pdbx_strand_id
1 'polypeptide(L)'
;MGGIDVKRYLALVLLLALCLAACTPKAPAETAPPPEAGSIRPETPAPVWGEQVFQRDYAGEESNADAPEGVVVSLRFVMPCIENAGENPVWQSLNEDFSILGEGWLEKGREYWSTPGLEPGGDYSVESVYTIQRCDRFLSVRYQRTEALAGEPAVTVSGSLFDLSTGKADRKSVV
;
A
#
# COMPACT_ATOMS: atom_id res chain seq x y z
N MET A 1 37.92 10.10 42.69
CA MET A 1 38.02 8.64 42.55
C MET A 1 36.68 8.06 42.95
N GLY A 2 35.82 7.75 41.96
CA GLY A 2 34.47 7.25 42.20
C GLY A 2 34.52 5.76 42.48
N GLY A 3 34.12 5.37 43.71
CA GLY A 3 33.98 3.96 44.07
C GLY A 3 32.90 3.29 43.25
N ILE A 4 33.26 2.26 42.55
CA ILE A 4 32.33 1.40 41.79
C ILE A 4 31.43 0.68 42.81
N ASP A 5 30.14 0.91 42.72
CA ASP A 5 29.14 0.37 43.64
C ASP A 5 28.99 -1.14 43.41
N VAL A 6 29.75 -1.94 44.15
CA VAL A 6 29.85 -3.41 44.06
C VAL A 6 28.47 -4.07 44.10
N LYS A 7 27.51 -3.46 44.81
CA LYS A 7 26.12 -3.99 44.89
C LYS A 7 25.38 -3.92 43.56
N ARG A 8 25.64 -2.86 42.74
CA ARG A 8 25.03 -2.75 41.40
C ARG A 8 25.64 -3.73 40.42
N TYR A 9 26.93 -4.01 40.52
CA TYR A 9 27.61 -4.99 39.69
C TYR A 9 27.14 -6.42 40.03
N LEU A 10 26.96 -6.74 41.31
CA LEU A 10 26.43 -8.05 41.73
C LEU A 10 25.01 -8.29 41.24
N ALA A 11 24.15 -7.26 41.27
CA ALA A 11 22.78 -7.35 40.75
C ALA A 11 22.74 -7.57 39.24
N LEU A 12 23.64 -6.94 38.48
CA LEU A 12 23.72 -7.08 37.03
C LEU A 12 24.22 -8.46 36.62
N VAL A 13 25.20 -9.01 37.32
CA VAL A 13 25.71 -10.38 37.07
C VAL A 13 24.67 -11.43 37.42
N LEU A 14 23.88 -11.24 38.49
CA LEU A 14 22.79 -12.14 38.84
C LEU A 14 21.67 -12.13 37.81
N LEU A 15 21.35 -10.95 37.26
CA LEU A 15 20.32 -10.84 36.18
C LEU A 15 20.78 -11.51 34.90
N LEU A 16 22.05 -11.41 34.54
CA LEU A 16 22.62 -12.06 33.36
C LEU A 16 22.66 -13.59 33.51
N ALA A 17 22.94 -14.10 34.72
CA ALA A 17 22.92 -15.54 34.99
C ALA A 17 21.53 -16.15 34.94
N LEU A 18 20.47 -15.41 35.31
CA LEU A 18 19.07 -15.84 35.20
C LEU A 18 18.59 -15.93 33.74
N CYS A 19 19.09 -15.05 32.86
CA CYS A 19 18.74 -15.10 31.43
C CYS A 19 19.37 -16.30 30.69
N LEU A 20 20.51 -16.82 31.17
CA LEU A 20 21.19 -17.97 30.57
C LEU A 20 20.59 -19.33 31.02
N ALA A 21 19.86 -19.37 32.14
CA ALA A 21 19.23 -20.59 32.63
C ALA A 21 17.89 -20.94 31.93
N ALA A 22 17.35 -20.03 31.12
CA ALA A 22 16.09 -20.24 30.40
C ALA A 22 16.22 -21.02 29.08
N CYS A 23 17.46 -21.34 28.65
CA CYS A 23 17.70 -22.13 27.43
C CYS A 23 18.14 -23.57 27.79
N THR A 24 17.31 -24.32 28.51
CA THR A 24 17.46 -25.78 28.56
C THR A 24 16.91 -26.39 27.26
N PRO A 25 17.72 -27.13 26.48
CA PRO A 25 17.19 -27.86 25.33
C PRO A 25 16.18 -28.92 25.84
N LYS A 26 14.93 -28.74 25.39
CA LYS A 26 13.86 -29.72 25.62
C LYS A 26 14.31 -31.04 25.03
N ALA A 27 14.25 -32.13 25.84
CA ALA A 27 14.56 -33.47 25.41
C ALA A 27 13.81 -33.84 24.12
N PRO A 28 14.39 -34.69 23.23
CA PRO A 28 13.76 -35.06 21.98
C PRO A 28 12.42 -35.76 22.30
N ALA A 29 11.34 -35.12 21.86
CA ALA A 29 10.03 -35.69 21.86
C ALA A 29 10.02 -36.89 20.89
N GLU A 30 9.46 -37.96 21.37
CA GLU A 30 9.12 -39.20 20.71
C GLU A 30 8.70 -38.96 19.25
N THR A 31 9.33 -39.66 18.33
CA THR A 31 9.16 -39.61 16.89
C THR A 31 7.68 -39.73 16.54
N ALA A 32 7.04 -38.62 16.22
CA ALA A 32 5.73 -38.67 15.57
C ALA A 32 5.87 -39.40 14.23
N PRO A 33 4.90 -40.22 13.81
CA PRO A 33 4.95 -40.87 12.52
C PRO A 33 5.17 -39.86 11.41
N PRO A 34 5.92 -40.20 10.34
CA PRO A 34 6.17 -39.29 9.27
C PRO A 34 4.84 -38.75 8.71
N PRO A 35 4.72 -37.46 8.43
CA PRO A 35 3.50 -36.93 7.84
C PRO A 35 3.25 -37.67 6.54
N GLU A 36 2.03 -38.21 6.44
CA GLU A 36 1.57 -38.88 5.22
C GLU A 36 1.90 -38.04 4.01
N ALA A 37 2.64 -38.63 3.07
CA ALA A 37 3.00 -38.01 1.81
C ALA A 37 1.72 -37.60 1.09
N GLY A 38 1.54 -36.28 0.97
CA GLY A 38 0.91 -35.77 -0.22
C GLY A 38 -0.52 -35.42 -0.23
N SER A 39 -0.87 -34.40 0.35
CA SER A 39 -1.75 -33.48 -0.35
C SER A 39 -0.84 -32.49 -1.08
N ILE A 40 -0.54 -32.73 -2.34
CA ILE A 40 -0.04 -31.70 -3.25
C ILE A 40 -1.18 -30.70 -3.33
N ARG A 41 -1.17 -29.73 -2.41
CA ARG A 41 -2.01 -28.56 -2.52
C ARG A 41 -1.54 -27.90 -3.84
N PRO A 42 -2.40 -27.76 -4.86
CA PRO A 42 -1.98 -27.09 -6.08
C PRO A 42 -1.39 -25.75 -5.68
N GLU A 43 -0.09 -25.55 -5.98
CA GLU A 43 0.55 -24.28 -5.71
C GLU A 43 -0.23 -23.24 -6.52
N THR A 44 -0.91 -22.34 -5.82
CA THR A 44 -1.53 -21.19 -6.47
C THR A 44 -0.41 -20.44 -7.19
N PRO A 45 -0.50 -20.27 -8.51
CA PRO A 45 0.55 -19.60 -9.26
C PRO A 45 0.79 -18.21 -8.64
N ALA A 46 2.03 -17.72 -8.73
CA ALA A 46 2.35 -16.39 -8.24
C ALA A 46 1.56 -15.34 -9.04
N PRO A 47 1.16 -14.22 -8.43
CA PRO A 47 0.48 -13.14 -9.14
C PRO A 47 1.41 -12.50 -10.16
N VAL A 48 0.92 -12.32 -11.38
CA VAL A 48 1.57 -11.54 -12.44
C VAL A 48 1.02 -10.13 -12.33
N TRP A 49 1.90 -9.18 -12.00
CA TRP A 49 1.52 -7.79 -11.82
C TRP A 49 1.56 -7.05 -13.15
N GLY A 50 0.48 -6.34 -13.44
CA GLY A 50 0.33 -5.40 -14.54
C GLY A 50 -0.12 -4.04 -14.03
N GLU A 51 -0.52 -3.18 -14.97
CA GLU A 51 -0.97 -1.83 -14.70
C GLU A 51 -2.35 -1.59 -15.29
N GLN A 52 -3.19 -0.88 -14.53
CA GLN A 52 -4.46 -0.35 -14.98
C GLN A 52 -4.39 1.17 -14.94
N VAL A 53 -4.69 1.84 -16.06
CA VAL A 53 -4.63 3.29 -16.18
C VAL A 53 -6.03 3.87 -16.19
N PHE A 54 -6.30 4.78 -15.27
CA PHE A 54 -7.50 5.58 -15.20
C PHE A 54 -7.13 6.99 -15.65
N GLN A 55 -7.74 7.47 -16.73
CA GLN A 55 -7.47 8.81 -17.23
C GLN A 55 -8.71 9.53 -17.70
N ARG A 56 -8.73 10.83 -17.51
CA ARG A 56 -9.80 11.71 -17.98
C ARG A 56 -9.30 13.15 -18.05
N ASP A 57 -9.72 13.84 -19.09
CA ASP A 57 -9.56 15.27 -19.19
C ASP A 57 -10.88 15.93 -18.78
N TYR A 58 -10.81 16.83 -17.81
CA TYR A 58 -11.94 17.63 -17.38
C TYR A 58 -11.81 19.02 -18.01
N ALA A 59 -12.72 19.34 -18.93
CA ALA A 59 -12.86 20.68 -19.50
C ALA A 59 -13.95 21.45 -18.75
N GLY A 60 -13.74 22.76 -18.54
CA GLY A 60 -14.64 23.59 -17.76
C GLY A 60 -16.09 23.67 -18.27
N GLU A 61 -16.32 23.34 -19.54
CA GLU A 61 -17.64 23.38 -20.16
C GLU A 61 -18.55 22.20 -19.77
N GLU A 62 -17.99 21.09 -19.32
CA GLU A 62 -18.76 19.82 -19.22
C GLU A 62 -19.57 19.66 -17.94
N SER A 63 -19.36 20.46 -16.89
CA SER A 63 -19.93 19.99 -15.64
C SER A 63 -20.20 21.00 -14.54
N ASN A 64 -19.81 22.25 -14.61
CA ASN A 64 -20.08 23.18 -13.52
C ASN A 64 -20.06 24.63 -13.95
N ALA A 65 -21.07 25.42 -13.51
CA ALA A 65 -21.15 26.86 -13.72
C ALA A 65 -19.98 27.65 -13.08
N ASP A 66 -19.21 27.01 -12.19
CA ASP A 66 -18.12 27.61 -11.45
C ASP A 66 -16.73 27.28 -12.02
N ALA A 67 -16.63 26.42 -13.05
CA ALA A 67 -15.37 26.09 -13.67
C ALA A 67 -14.94 27.21 -14.64
N PRO A 68 -13.68 27.69 -14.58
CA PRO A 68 -13.20 28.69 -15.52
C PRO A 68 -13.27 28.17 -16.95
N GLU A 69 -13.92 28.94 -17.86
CA GLU A 69 -14.02 28.59 -19.27
C GLU A 69 -12.61 28.43 -19.90
N GLY A 70 -12.42 27.34 -20.65
CA GLY A 70 -11.15 27.07 -21.35
C GLY A 70 -10.04 26.51 -20.44
N VAL A 71 -10.32 26.17 -19.19
CA VAL A 71 -9.41 25.43 -18.34
C VAL A 71 -9.60 23.93 -18.54
N VAL A 72 -8.52 23.20 -18.76
CA VAL A 72 -8.49 21.73 -18.85
C VAL A 72 -7.56 21.19 -17.77
N VAL A 73 -8.04 20.21 -17.00
CA VAL A 73 -7.21 19.47 -16.03
C VAL A 73 -7.16 18.00 -16.47
N SER A 74 -5.96 17.53 -16.79
CA SER A 74 -5.73 16.13 -17.19
C SER A 74 -5.44 15.27 -15.97
N LEU A 75 -6.22 14.21 -15.79
CA LEU A 75 -6.02 13.25 -14.72
C LEU A 75 -5.47 11.94 -15.28
N ARG A 76 -4.43 11.40 -14.66
CA ARG A 76 -3.86 10.10 -15.00
C ARG A 76 -3.42 9.34 -13.76
N PHE A 77 -4.16 8.30 -13.40
CA PHE A 77 -3.87 7.46 -12.24
C PHE A 77 -3.48 6.06 -12.67
N VAL A 78 -2.29 5.62 -12.29
CA VAL A 78 -1.79 4.27 -12.55
C VAL A 78 -2.00 3.44 -11.29
N MET A 79 -2.75 2.36 -11.42
CA MET A 79 -3.05 1.39 -10.37
C MET A 79 -2.45 0.03 -10.69
N PRO A 80 -2.03 -0.75 -9.69
CA PRO A 80 -1.65 -2.13 -9.94
C PRO A 80 -2.86 -2.97 -10.36
N CYS A 81 -2.62 -4.01 -11.14
CA CYS A 81 -3.58 -5.08 -11.35
C CYS A 81 -2.88 -6.44 -11.36
N ILE A 82 -3.62 -7.51 -11.12
CA ILE A 82 -3.15 -8.89 -11.23
C ILE A 82 -3.72 -9.47 -12.52
N GLU A 83 -2.85 -9.63 -13.53
CA GLU A 83 -3.25 -10.07 -14.86
C GLU A 83 -3.75 -11.51 -14.88
N ASN A 84 -3.16 -12.38 -14.08
CA ASN A 84 -3.51 -13.78 -13.96
C ASN A 84 -4.48 -14.08 -12.81
N ALA A 85 -5.35 -13.15 -12.46
CA ALA A 85 -6.30 -13.32 -11.37
C ALA A 85 -7.20 -14.57 -11.55
N GLY A 86 -7.62 -14.86 -12.79
CA GLY A 86 -8.42 -16.03 -13.11
C GLY A 86 -9.62 -16.19 -12.18
N GLU A 87 -9.77 -17.38 -11.59
CA GLU A 87 -10.85 -17.69 -10.62
C GLU A 87 -10.40 -17.50 -9.15
N ASN A 88 -9.22 -16.90 -8.91
CA ASN A 88 -8.74 -16.66 -7.56
C ASN A 88 -9.51 -15.49 -6.92
N PRO A 89 -10.39 -15.75 -5.92
CA PRO A 89 -11.27 -14.71 -5.38
C PRO A 89 -10.51 -13.61 -4.64
N VAL A 90 -9.34 -13.92 -4.07
CA VAL A 90 -8.49 -12.94 -3.38
C VAL A 90 -7.92 -11.95 -4.39
N TRP A 91 -7.43 -12.44 -5.54
CA TRP A 91 -6.85 -11.58 -6.57
C TRP A 91 -7.91 -10.76 -7.31
N GLN A 92 -9.10 -11.35 -7.51
CA GLN A 92 -10.24 -10.61 -8.04
C GLN A 92 -10.66 -9.47 -7.11
N SER A 93 -10.73 -9.74 -5.79
CA SER A 93 -11.06 -8.71 -4.79
C SER A 93 -10.03 -7.59 -4.75
N LEU A 94 -8.73 -7.91 -4.87
CA LEU A 94 -7.67 -6.90 -4.96
C LEU A 94 -7.81 -6.02 -6.20
N ASN A 95 -8.07 -6.63 -7.37
CA ASN A 95 -8.29 -5.88 -8.61
C ASN A 95 -9.51 -4.98 -8.53
N GLU A 96 -10.59 -5.44 -7.89
CA GLU A 96 -11.78 -4.64 -7.64
C GLU A 96 -11.48 -3.44 -6.75
N ASP A 97 -10.76 -3.64 -5.63
CA ASP A 97 -10.35 -2.56 -4.73
C ASP A 97 -9.47 -1.51 -5.44
N PHE A 98 -8.53 -1.94 -6.30
CA PHE A 98 -7.71 -1.03 -7.10
C PHE A 98 -8.54 -0.25 -8.12
N SER A 99 -9.51 -0.90 -8.77
CA SER A 99 -10.41 -0.25 -9.72
C SER A 99 -11.29 0.80 -9.03
N ILE A 100 -11.90 0.44 -7.90
CA ILE A 100 -12.73 1.36 -7.10
C ILE A 100 -11.91 2.59 -6.66
N LEU A 101 -10.64 2.37 -6.26
CA LEU A 101 -9.76 3.48 -5.86
C LEU A 101 -9.45 4.41 -7.05
N GLY A 102 -9.11 3.85 -8.21
CA GLY A 102 -8.79 4.61 -9.43
C GLY A 102 -9.99 5.40 -9.94
N GLU A 103 -11.16 4.79 -10.01
CA GLU A 103 -12.41 5.45 -10.37
C GLU A 103 -12.78 6.56 -9.38
N GLY A 104 -12.66 6.28 -8.07
CA GLY A 104 -12.94 7.28 -7.04
C GLY A 104 -12.01 8.48 -7.11
N TRP A 105 -10.77 8.30 -7.55
CA TRP A 105 -9.87 9.43 -7.78
C TRP A 105 -10.25 10.23 -9.03
N LEU A 106 -10.71 9.57 -10.10
CA LEU A 106 -11.25 10.27 -11.27
C LEU A 106 -12.49 11.10 -10.90
N GLU A 107 -13.41 10.56 -10.11
CA GLU A 107 -14.62 11.27 -9.70
C GLU A 107 -14.31 12.53 -8.90
N LYS A 108 -13.29 12.47 -8.03
CA LYS A 108 -12.79 13.63 -7.28
C LYS A 108 -12.10 14.68 -8.14
N GLY A 109 -11.79 14.35 -9.38
CA GLY A 109 -11.14 15.27 -10.31
C GLY A 109 -11.84 16.61 -10.48
N ARG A 110 -13.16 16.63 -10.30
CA ARG A 110 -13.96 17.88 -10.34
C ARG A 110 -13.57 18.89 -9.24
N GLU A 111 -13.01 18.40 -8.12
CA GLU A 111 -12.58 19.28 -7.03
C GLU A 111 -11.38 20.15 -7.43
N TYR A 112 -10.56 19.70 -8.39
CA TYR A 112 -9.37 20.43 -8.82
C TYR A 112 -9.70 21.74 -9.53
N TRP A 113 -10.89 21.90 -10.14
CA TRP A 113 -11.31 23.17 -10.73
C TRP A 113 -11.47 24.31 -9.71
N SER A 114 -11.69 23.95 -8.45
CA SER A 114 -11.77 24.92 -7.36
C SER A 114 -10.40 25.46 -6.93
N THR A 115 -9.31 24.98 -7.55
CA THR A 115 -7.95 25.45 -7.24
C THR A 115 -7.79 26.90 -7.68
N PRO A 116 -7.44 27.84 -6.78
CA PRO A 116 -7.22 29.22 -7.14
C PRO A 116 -6.06 29.38 -8.13
N GLY A 117 -6.22 30.29 -9.11
CA GLY A 117 -5.15 30.62 -10.05
C GLY A 117 -5.07 29.74 -11.29
N LEU A 118 -6.08 28.90 -11.54
CA LEU A 118 -6.22 28.23 -12.84
C LEU A 118 -6.64 29.25 -13.89
N GLU A 119 -5.92 29.29 -15.03
CA GLU A 119 -6.15 30.19 -16.14
C GLU A 119 -6.42 29.43 -17.43
N PRO A 120 -7.23 29.96 -18.35
CA PRO A 120 -7.47 29.35 -19.65
C PRO A 120 -6.16 29.14 -20.43
N GLY A 121 -6.02 27.91 -21.01
CA GLY A 121 -4.83 27.54 -21.79
C GLY A 121 -3.62 27.15 -20.93
N GLY A 122 -3.76 27.08 -19.61
CA GLY A 122 -2.75 26.48 -18.73
C GLY A 122 -2.68 24.97 -18.92
N ASP A 123 -1.51 24.40 -18.66
CA ASP A 123 -1.25 22.93 -18.67
C ASP A 123 -1.32 22.42 -17.23
N TYR A 124 -2.45 21.81 -16.87
CA TYR A 124 -2.72 21.33 -15.53
C TYR A 124 -2.90 19.82 -15.52
N SER A 125 -2.20 19.16 -14.62
CA SER A 125 -2.30 17.71 -14.49
C SER A 125 -2.30 17.24 -13.05
N VAL A 126 -2.95 16.08 -12.82
CA VAL A 126 -2.84 15.32 -11.60
C VAL A 126 -2.52 13.88 -11.98
N GLU A 127 -1.36 13.43 -11.56
CA GLU A 127 -0.88 12.09 -11.91
C GLU A 127 -0.57 11.28 -10.67
N SER A 128 -0.74 9.96 -10.74
CA SER A 128 -0.22 9.06 -9.72
C SER A 128 0.59 7.92 -10.33
N VAL A 129 1.60 7.52 -9.59
CA VAL A 129 2.35 6.28 -9.79
C VAL A 129 2.31 5.47 -8.49
N TYR A 130 2.60 4.18 -8.58
CA TYR A 130 2.60 3.32 -7.41
C TYR A 130 3.89 2.51 -7.28
N THR A 131 4.12 2.00 -6.06
CA THR A 131 5.12 0.97 -5.78
C THR A 131 4.49 -0.13 -4.93
N ILE A 132 4.86 -1.37 -5.21
CA ILE A 132 4.38 -2.55 -4.48
C ILE A 132 5.51 -3.13 -3.65
N GLN A 133 5.20 -3.47 -2.40
CA GLN A 133 6.07 -4.24 -1.54
C GLN A 133 5.28 -5.38 -0.90
N ARG A 134 5.77 -6.60 -1.06
CA ARG A 134 5.20 -7.78 -0.42
C ARG A 134 6.03 -8.19 0.79
N CYS A 135 5.36 -8.48 1.89
CA CYS A 135 5.95 -9.07 3.09
C CYS A 135 5.04 -10.18 3.60
N ASP A 136 5.45 -11.44 3.43
CA ASP A 136 4.67 -12.63 3.76
C ASP A 136 3.27 -12.60 3.15
N ARG A 137 2.25 -12.54 4.01
CA ARG A 137 0.84 -12.47 3.63
C ARG A 137 0.34 -11.05 3.38
N PHE A 138 1.17 -10.04 3.57
CA PHE A 138 0.76 -8.65 3.40
C PHE A 138 1.31 -8.07 2.10
N LEU A 139 0.48 -7.24 1.47
CA LEU A 139 0.82 -6.44 0.30
C LEU A 139 0.69 -4.96 0.68
N SER A 140 1.78 -4.23 0.62
CA SER A 140 1.78 -2.78 0.75
C SER A 140 1.83 -2.15 -0.63
N VAL A 141 0.88 -1.27 -0.92
CA VAL A 141 0.87 -0.44 -2.12
C VAL A 141 1.01 1.01 -1.69
N ARG A 142 2.06 1.65 -2.16
CA ARG A 142 2.31 3.07 -1.93
C ARG A 142 2.01 3.83 -3.21
N TYR A 143 1.21 4.87 -3.12
CA TYR A 143 0.89 5.77 -4.22
C TYR A 143 1.60 7.11 -4.00
N GLN A 144 2.20 7.62 -5.05
CA GLN A 144 2.71 8.98 -5.10
C GLN A 144 1.89 9.75 -6.12
N ARG A 145 1.17 10.78 -5.66
CA ARG A 145 0.36 11.65 -6.48
C ARG A 145 1.05 13.00 -6.61
N THR A 146 1.19 13.45 -7.84
CA THR A 146 1.74 14.77 -8.18
C THR A 146 0.60 15.62 -8.74
N GLU A 147 0.40 16.79 -8.18
CA GLU A 147 -0.59 17.78 -8.60
C GLU A 147 0.15 18.98 -9.19
N ALA A 148 0.20 19.07 -10.52
CA ALA A 148 0.74 20.20 -11.26
C ALA A 148 -0.43 21.11 -11.65
N LEU A 149 -0.88 21.90 -10.70
CA LEU A 149 -1.96 22.87 -10.83
C LEU A 149 -1.38 24.30 -10.84
N ALA A 150 -2.11 25.28 -10.29
CA ALA A 150 -1.56 26.63 -10.17
C ALA A 150 -0.42 26.69 -9.14
N GLY A 151 0.76 27.17 -9.55
CA GLY A 151 1.94 27.30 -8.69
C GLY A 151 2.94 26.15 -8.79
N GLU A 152 3.68 25.89 -7.71
CA GLU A 152 4.64 24.78 -7.66
C GLU A 152 3.91 23.43 -7.52
N PRO A 153 4.38 22.38 -8.24
CA PRO A 153 3.78 21.06 -8.12
C PRO A 153 3.82 20.53 -6.69
N ALA A 154 2.68 20.05 -6.22
CA ALA A 154 2.55 19.39 -4.92
C ALA A 154 2.64 17.88 -5.06
N VAL A 155 3.35 17.22 -4.12
CA VAL A 155 3.48 15.77 -4.09
C VAL A 155 2.86 15.22 -2.80
N THR A 156 1.89 14.33 -2.96
CA THR A 156 1.24 13.63 -1.85
C THR A 156 1.58 12.14 -1.91
N VAL A 157 1.89 11.55 -0.77
CA VAL A 157 2.14 10.11 -0.65
C VAL A 157 1.07 9.49 0.24
N SER A 158 0.44 8.44 -0.26
CA SER A 158 -0.52 7.63 0.48
C SER A 158 -0.20 6.14 0.32
N GLY A 159 -0.83 5.29 1.09
CA GLY A 159 -0.61 3.85 0.98
C GLY A 159 -1.79 3.04 1.47
N SER A 160 -1.85 1.80 0.98
CA SER A 160 -2.83 0.80 1.41
C SER A 160 -2.09 -0.49 1.76
N LEU A 161 -2.55 -1.16 2.80
CA LEU A 161 -2.08 -2.47 3.21
C LEU A 161 -3.19 -3.49 2.99
N PHE A 162 -2.89 -4.58 2.31
CA PHE A 162 -3.84 -5.66 2.03
C PHE A 162 -3.37 -6.96 2.66
N ASP A 163 -4.29 -7.73 3.22
CA ASP A 163 -4.04 -9.10 3.66
C ASP A 163 -4.30 -10.06 2.49
N LEU A 164 -3.26 -10.67 1.96
CA LEU A 164 -3.32 -11.60 0.83
C LEU A 164 -4.07 -12.91 1.14
N SER A 165 -4.35 -13.19 2.41
CA SER A 165 -5.17 -14.35 2.78
C SER A 165 -6.67 -14.10 2.60
N THR A 166 -7.09 -12.84 2.62
CA THR A 166 -8.49 -12.42 2.54
C THR A 166 -8.81 -11.52 1.36
N GLY A 167 -7.80 -10.91 0.74
CA GLY A 167 -7.95 -9.89 -0.30
C GLY A 167 -8.49 -8.55 0.19
N LYS A 168 -8.55 -8.34 1.49
CA LYS A 168 -9.13 -7.12 2.07
C LYS A 168 -8.07 -6.12 2.48
N ALA A 169 -8.38 -4.85 2.25
CA ALA A 169 -7.56 -3.76 2.77
C ALA A 169 -7.58 -3.76 4.31
N ASP A 170 -6.41 -3.68 4.94
CA ASP A 170 -6.31 -3.34 6.36
C ASP A 170 -6.55 -1.83 6.49
N ARG A 171 -7.74 -1.48 6.98
CA ARG A 171 -8.21 -0.09 7.08
C ARG A 171 -7.50 0.75 8.15
N LYS A 172 -6.44 0.28 8.74
CA LYS A 172 -5.55 1.11 9.54
C LYS A 172 -4.66 1.93 8.62
N SER A 173 -5.29 2.86 7.88
CA SER A 173 -4.57 3.86 7.11
C SER A 173 -3.64 4.62 8.04
N VAL A 174 -2.36 4.46 7.83
CA VAL A 174 -1.34 5.33 8.41
C VAL A 174 -1.36 6.60 7.56
N VAL A 175 -1.80 7.68 8.16
CA VAL A 175 -1.66 9.04 7.66
C VAL A 175 -0.21 9.48 7.88
#